data_9bc8edfbb6d51834320cf83cf64eac53
#
_entry.id   9bc8edfbb6d51834320cf83cf64eac53
#
_cell.length_a   1.000
_cell.length_b   1.000
_cell.length_c   1.000
_cell.angle_alpha   90.00
_cell.angle_beta   90.00
_cell.angle_gamma   90.00
#
_symmetry.space_group_name_H-M   'P 1'
#
loop_
_entity.id
_entity.type
_entity.pdbx_description
1 polymer ?
#
loop_
_entity_poly.entity_id
_entity_poly.type
_entity_poly.pdbx_seq_one_letter_code
_entity_poly.pdbx_strand_id
1 'polypeptide(L)'
;NTFTLTSGSCDDPVNAQGFGNCRQRAENYFIFQYGHAGQMTSLNNFLASVPDGNYIIAYSWFNTTYSTVDPNFHNAFASLNFNTAALRDNAPFIYFTRKGYSGSNQEVLGVNQTDTITFSTLLSTVWNRGYVNSSLLGPARSWESLHWNQRPVETGSSEDIVYLNVLGLNSITDAWDTLVNQLLYTPTGKDTVMNWISATTYPYLKLQTYLQDDSLRTPPQMDYWRVYYEPVPECALNPNRLYTFYNNPLQEGDTIRLQMAIDNLSNVDMDSLSVAFYRYGANRSRTDIATVKLDSLRENQYLTASIVVDSTFGLAGNNSLWIEANPYNADHQAEQYHFNNIAEVKFNVERDRVNPILDVTFDGVHILD
;
A
#
# COMPACT_ATOMS: atom_id res chain seq x y z
N ASN A 1 -2.17 25.64 -3.72
CA ASN A 1 -1.56 25.21 -4.98
C ASN A 1 -0.51 24.17 -4.67
N THR A 2 -0.91 22.93 -4.72
CA THR A 2 0.03 21.80 -4.65
C THR A 2 0.82 21.85 -5.96
N PHE A 3 2.09 22.14 -5.88
CA PHE A 3 3.00 21.99 -7.00
C PHE A 3 3.16 20.49 -7.22
N THR A 4 2.27 19.89 -7.98
CA THR A 4 2.41 18.51 -8.41
C THR A 4 3.31 18.54 -9.64
N LEU A 5 4.61 18.62 -9.43
CA LEU A 5 5.51 18.01 -10.38
C LEU A 5 5.28 16.50 -10.21
N THR A 6 4.84 15.87 -11.24
CA THR A 6 4.81 14.42 -11.36
C THR A 6 6.25 13.91 -11.48
N SER A 7 7.01 14.07 -10.43
CA SER A 7 8.40 13.63 -10.31
C SER A 7 8.42 12.16 -9.93
N GLY A 8 7.88 11.34 -10.76
CA GLY A 8 7.87 9.89 -10.48
C GLY A 8 8.69 9.09 -11.45
N SER A 9 9.19 9.71 -12.53
CA SER A 9 10.01 9.00 -13.49
C SER A 9 11.44 9.51 -13.44
N CYS A 10 12.38 8.60 -13.65
CA CYS A 10 13.77 8.91 -13.88
C CYS A 10 13.99 9.82 -15.11
N ASP A 11 12.95 10.07 -15.86
CA ASP A 11 12.90 10.91 -17.05
C ASP A 11 12.37 12.33 -16.77
N ASP A 12 12.24 12.71 -15.49
CA ASP A 12 11.86 14.07 -15.12
C ASP A 12 12.89 15.07 -15.68
N PRO A 13 12.49 16.04 -16.53
CA PRO A 13 13.41 17.00 -17.11
C PRO A 13 14.11 17.89 -16.08
N VAL A 14 13.62 17.96 -14.84
CA VAL A 14 14.28 18.67 -13.73
C VAL A 14 15.38 17.82 -13.10
N ASN A 15 15.18 16.52 -13.01
CA ASN A 15 16.14 15.53 -12.53
C ASN A 15 16.81 14.78 -13.70
N ALA A 16 16.73 15.32 -14.89
CA ALA A 16 17.16 14.69 -16.11
C ALA A 16 18.58 14.17 -16.00
N GLN A 17 18.68 12.93 -15.73
CA GLN A 17 19.70 12.02 -16.18
C GLN A 17 19.68 10.74 -15.33
N GLY A 18 18.78 9.85 -15.64
CA GLY A 18 18.94 8.42 -15.53
C GLY A 18 19.77 7.85 -14.38
N PHE A 19 19.56 8.28 -13.14
CA PHE A 19 20.11 7.54 -12.02
C PHE A 19 19.28 6.27 -11.82
N GLY A 20 19.90 5.11 -12.04
CA GLY A 20 19.27 3.79 -11.94
C GLY A 20 18.67 3.41 -10.58
N ASN A 21 18.53 4.36 -9.67
CA ASN A 21 17.92 4.22 -8.35
C ASN A 21 16.76 5.18 -8.11
N CYS A 22 16.10 5.65 -9.15
CA CYS A 22 14.88 6.41 -9.00
C CYS A 22 13.83 5.52 -8.36
N ARG A 23 13.36 5.90 -7.18
CA ARG A 23 12.19 5.32 -6.57
C ARG A 23 11.10 6.37 -6.46
N GLN A 24 9.88 5.96 -6.74
CA GLN A 24 8.73 6.80 -6.47
C GLN A 24 8.67 7.09 -4.97
N ARG A 25 8.67 8.36 -4.62
CA ARG A 25 8.44 8.83 -3.25
C ARG A 25 7.28 9.81 -3.25
N ALA A 26 6.52 9.79 -2.18
CA ALA A 26 5.46 10.75 -1.96
C ALA A 26 6.01 12.18 -1.70
N GLU A 27 7.26 12.27 -1.27
CA GLU A 27 7.92 13.54 -1.00
C GLU A 27 8.39 14.19 -2.30
N ASN A 28 8.04 15.44 -2.49
CA ASN A 28 8.53 16.27 -3.58
C ASN A 28 9.93 16.78 -3.26
N TYR A 29 10.95 16.03 -3.63
CA TYR A 29 12.33 16.50 -3.55
C TYR A 29 13.04 16.28 -4.89
N PHE A 30 14.01 17.14 -5.16
CA PHE A 30 14.77 17.19 -6.40
C PHE A 30 16.26 17.05 -6.09
N ILE A 31 16.96 16.25 -6.88
CA ILE A 31 18.39 16.02 -6.71
C ILE A 31 19.10 16.59 -7.93
N PHE A 32 20.11 17.44 -7.68
CA PHE A 32 20.96 18.03 -8.71
C PHE A 32 22.43 17.70 -8.40
N GLN A 33 23.12 17.15 -9.39
CA GLN A 33 24.53 16.76 -9.23
C GLN A 33 25.45 17.91 -9.64
N TYR A 34 26.28 18.37 -8.71
CA TYR A 34 27.13 19.56 -8.85
C TYR A 34 28.18 19.46 -10.00
N GLY A 35 28.67 18.25 -10.32
CA GLY A 35 29.63 18.00 -11.37
C GLY A 35 29.10 18.06 -12.82
N HIS A 36 27.82 18.32 -13.00
CA HIS A 36 27.16 18.36 -14.30
C HIS A 36 26.59 19.75 -14.60
N ALA A 37 27.19 20.48 -15.52
CA ALA A 37 26.78 21.84 -15.90
C ALA A 37 25.32 21.92 -16.33
N GLY A 38 24.82 20.93 -17.07
CA GLY A 38 23.40 20.86 -17.47
C GLY A 38 22.44 20.76 -16.29
N GLN A 39 22.82 20.04 -15.21
CA GLN A 39 22.01 19.97 -14.01
C GLN A 39 22.06 21.24 -13.18
N MET A 40 23.18 21.94 -13.16
CA MET A 40 23.26 23.26 -12.50
C MET A 40 22.40 24.30 -13.22
N THR A 41 22.33 24.26 -14.54
CA THR A 41 21.40 25.05 -15.34
C THR A 41 19.94 24.69 -15.01
N SER A 42 19.64 23.40 -14.87
CA SER A 42 18.31 22.92 -14.49
C SER A 42 17.93 23.37 -13.06
N LEU A 43 18.86 23.32 -12.11
CA LEU A 43 18.68 23.85 -10.75
C LEU A 43 18.30 25.34 -10.79
N ASN A 44 19.06 26.14 -11.55
CA ASN A 44 18.78 27.58 -11.69
C ASN A 44 17.37 27.83 -12.25
N ASN A 45 17.00 27.14 -13.32
CA ASN A 45 15.69 27.23 -13.93
C ASN A 45 14.56 26.76 -12.99
N PHE A 46 14.81 25.66 -12.24
CA PHE A 46 13.87 25.14 -11.26
C PHE A 46 13.60 26.16 -10.15
N LEU A 47 14.65 26.67 -9.51
CA LEU A 47 14.50 27.66 -8.43
C LEU A 47 13.86 28.97 -8.95
N ALA A 48 14.14 29.35 -10.19
CA ALA A 48 13.46 30.47 -10.83
C ALA A 48 11.96 30.21 -11.04
N SER A 49 11.57 28.98 -11.36
CA SER A 49 10.16 28.61 -11.62
C SER A 49 9.31 28.44 -10.36
N VAL A 50 9.92 28.25 -9.17
CA VAL A 50 9.17 28.16 -7.92
C VAL A 50 8.42 29.47 -7.68
N PRO A 51 7.08 29.46 -7.49
CA PRO A 51 6.32 30.69 -7.25
C PRO A 51 6.70 31.37 -5.94
N ASP A 52 6.59 32.68 -5.90
CA ASP A 52 6.77 33.46 -4.66
C ASP A 52 5.79 32.99 -3.59
N GLY A 53 6.23 33.06 -2.33
CA GLY A 53 5.48 32.59 -1.18
C GLY A 53 5.69 31.11 -0.83
N ASN A 54 6.31 30.31 -1.70
CA ASN A 54 6.66 28.94 -1.40
C ASN A 54 7.92 28.85 -0.54
N TYR A 55 7.94 27.86 0.32
CA TYR A 55 9.13 27.53 1.11
C TYR A 55 10.07 26.66 0.29
N ILE A 56 11.36 26.95 0.39
CA ILE A 56 12.45 26.21 -0.24
C ILE A 56 13.39 25.77 0.87
N ILE A 57 13.68 24.46 0.94
CA ILE A 57 14.77 23.90 1.72
C ILE A 57 15.75 23.24 0.76
N ALA A 58 17.02 23.62 0.83
CA ALA A 58 18.09 23.02 0.07
C ALA A 58 19.17 22.53 1.02
N TYR A 59 19.73 21.37 0.76
CA TYR A 59 20.79 20.80 1.57
C TYR A 59 21.72 19.94 0.72
N SER A 60 22.96 19.85 1.16
CA SER A 60 23.94 18.99 0.51
C SER A 60 23.68 17.52 0.81
N TRP A 61 23.88 16.70 -0.20
CA TRP A 61 23.90 15.24 -0.08
C TRP A 61 25.24 14.75 -0.60
N PHE A 62 26.01 14.07 0.21
CA PHE A 62 27.41 13.70 -0.05
C PHE A 62 28.39 14.90 -0.13
N ASN A 63 29.64 14.58 -0.45
CA ASN A 63 30.72 15.54 -0.57
C ASN A 63 30.55 16.39 -1.82
N THR A 64 30.67 17.69 -1.68
CA THR A 64 30.53 18.65 -2.76
C THR A 64 31.69 19.62 -2.73
N THR A 65 32.41 19.76 -3.85
CA THR A 65 33.49 20.73 -3.99
C THR A 65 32.91 22.04 -4.50
N TYR A 66 32.47 22.91 -3.59
CA TYR A 66 31.80 24.16 -3.92
C TYR A 66 32.73 25.17 -4.62
N SER A 67 34.03 25.11 -4.37
CA SER A 67 35.03 25.99 -5.00
C SER A 67 35.16 25.78 -6.52
N THR A 68 34.73 24.63 -7.04
CA THR A 68 34.81 24.27 -8.46
C THR A 68 33.45 23.98 -9.10
N VAL A 69 32.37 24.22 -8.40
CA VAL A 69 31.02 24.00 -8.92
C VAL A 69 30.69 24.98 -10.06
N ASP A 70 29.86 24.56 -10.99
CA ASP A 70 29.42 25.40 -12.10
C ASP A 70 28.80 26.72 -11.60
N PRO A 71 29.16 27.89 -12.22
CA PRO A 71 28.62 29.20 -11.80
C PRO A 71 27.10 29.30 -11.71
N ASN A 72 26.37 28.47 -12.46
CA ASN A 72 24.89 28.42 -12.35
C ASN A 72 24.39 27.99 -10.98
N PHE A 73 25.17 27.23 -10.21
CA PHE A 73 24.87 26.94 -8.81
C PHE A 73 24.84 28.22 -7.98
N HIS A 74 25.88 29.02 -8.07
CA HIS A 74 25.95 30.28 -7.34
C HIS A 74 24.89 31.28 -7.78
N ASN A 75 24.61 31.36 -9.07
CA ASN A 75 23.55 32.20 -9.63
C ASN A 75 22.15 31.81 -9.12
N ALA A 76 21.87 30.48 -9.09
CA ALA A 76 20.61 29.94 -8.62
C ALA A 76 20.34 30.37 -7.16
N PHE A 77 21.30 30.22 -6.30
CA PHE A 77 21.18 30.56 -4.89
C PHE A 77 21.29 32.07 -4.60
N ALA A 78 22.03 32.82 -5.41
CA ALA A 78 22.08 34.28 -5.30
C ALA A 78 20.70 34.92 -5.51
N SER A 79 19.88 34.35 -6.41
CA SER A 79 18.49 34.77 -6.62
C SER A 79 17.59 34.61 -5.38
N LEU A 80 18.01 33.76 -4.45
CA LEU A 80 17.34 33.49 -3.17
C LEU A 80 18.00 34.18 -1.99
N ASN A 81 19.00 35.04 -2.22
CA ASN A 81 19.82 35.72 -1.21
C ASN A 81 20.63 34.75 -0.31
N PHE A 82 21.08 33.63 -0.84
CA PHE A 82 22.02 32.76 -0.15
C PHE A 82 23.47 33.08 -0.53
N ASN A 83 24.29 33.36 0.46
CA ASN A 83 25.72 33.59 0.23
C ASN A 83 26.52 32.31 0.10
N THR A 84 26.54 31.75 -1.09
CA THR A 84 27.24 30.50 -1.36
C THR A 84 28.80 30.61 -1.27
N ALA A 85 29.35 31.83 -1.21
CA ALA A 85 30.78 32.02 -0.95
C ALA A 85 31.21 31.62 0.49
N ALA A 86 30.23 31.48 1.40
CA ALA A 86 30.50 30.98 2.75
C ALA A 86 30.60 29.44 2.82
N LEU A 87 30.21 28.74 1.77
CA LEU A 87 30.29 27.28 1.72
C LEU A 87 31.73 26.80 1.69
N ARG A 88 32.01 25.72 2.41
CA ARG A 88 33.35 25.08 2.44
C ARG A 88 33.26 23.73 1.73
N ASP A 89 34.28 23.43 0.95
CA ASP A 89 34.40 22.19 0.21
C ASP A 89 34.18 20.98 1.14
N ASN A 90 33.32 20.08 0.71
CA ASN A 90 32.92 18.85 1.39
C ASN A 90 32.18 19.04 2.73
N ALA A 91 31.97 20.26 3.19
CA ALA A 91 31.16 20.50 4.39
C ALA A 91 29.67 20.50 4.08
N PRO A 92 28.81 20.03 5.00
CA PRO A 92 27.36 20.04 4.79
C PRO A 92 26.79 21.46 4.91
N PHE A 93 25.70 21.73 4.19
CA PHE A 93 24.88 22.91 4.40
C PHE A 93 23.40 22.57 4.38
N ILE A 94 22.62 23.40 5.09
CA ILE A 94 21.16 23.48 4.96
C ILE A 94 20.83 24.96 4.77
N TYR A 95 20.06 25.25 3.75
CA TYR A 95 19.53 26.56 3.45
C TYR A 95 18.01 26.51 3.41
N PHE A 96 17.36 27.44 4.07
CA PHE A 96 15.91 27.57 4.12
C PHE A 96 15.49 29.00 3.82
N THR A 97 14.46 29.16 3.00
CA THR A 97 13.88 30.47 2.69
C THR A 97 12.42 30.36 2.28
N ARG A 98 11.70 31.48 2.37
CA ARG A 98 10.42 31.67 1.70
C ARG A 98 10.62 32.59 0.51
N LYS A 99 10.49 32.08 -0.72
CA LYS A 99 10.76 32.84 -1.94
C LYS A 99 9.93 34.12 -2.00
N GLY A 100 10.56 35.23 -2.37
CA GLY A 100 9.91 36.56 -2.45
C GLY A 100 9.74 37.29 -1.11
N TYR A 101 10.16 36.70 0.02
CA TYR A 101 10.07 37.34 1.33
C TYR A 101 11.45 37.62 1.89
N SER A 102 11.77 38.92 2.04
CA SER A 102 13.04 39.34 2.65
C SER A 102 13.09 38.96 4.13
N GLY A 103 14.23 38.47 4.59
CA GLY A 103 14.45 38.16 6.02
C GLY A 103 13.94 36.76 6.45
N SER A 104 13.44 35.94 5.50
CA SER A 104 13.06 34.57 5.79
C SER A 104 14.20 33.56 5.71
N ASN A 105 15.41 34.01 5.30
CA ASN A 105 16.55 33.15 5.06
C ASN A 105 17.16 32.63 6.35
N GLN A 106 17.41 31.35 6.42
CA GLN A 106 18.11 30.68 7.51
C GLN A 106 19.14 29.73 6.92
N GLU A 107 20.35 29.78 7.46
CA GLU A 107 21.50 29.02 6.97
C GLU A 107 22.12 28.24 8.14
N VAL A 108 22.40 26.97 7.91
CA VAL A 108 23.21 26.15 8.81
C VAL A 108 24.35 25.58 8.00
N LEU A 109 25.56 26.03 8.30
CA LEU A 109 26.77 25.68 7.54
C LEU A 109 27.70 24.83 8.41
N GLY A 110 28.10 23.68 7.90
CA GLY A 110 29.19 22.90 8.47
C GLY A 110 30.54 23.51 8.16
N VAL A 111 31.55 23.13 8.93
CA VAL A 111 32.94 23.58 8.80
C VAL A 111 33.79 22.47 8.19
N ASN A 112 33.43 21.22 8.50
CA ASN A 112 34.17 20.03 8.08
C ASN A 112 33.22 18.99 7.46
N GLN A 113 33.79 18.08 6.69
CA GLN A 113 33.06 16.97 6.05
C GLN A 113 32.31 16.06 7.04
N THR A 114 32.80 15.92 8.25
CA THR A 114 32.25 15.05 9.28
C THR A 114 31.20 15.72 10.16
N ASP A 115 30.92 17.00 9.91
CA ASP A 115 29.97 17.73 10.74
C ASP A 115 28.54 17.18 10.53
N THR A 116 27.81 17.05 11.63
CA THR A 116 26.37 16.80 11.62
C THR A 116 25.66 18.09 11.91
N ILE A 117 24.86 18.58 10.97
CA ILE A 117 24.09 19.81 11.12
C ILE A 117 22.60 19.47 11.20
N THR A 118 21.86 20.23 12.02
CA THR A 118 20.43 20.07 12.21
C THR A 118 19.73 21.40 12.01
N PHE A 119 18.58 21.38 11.37
CA PHE A 119 17.73 22.53 11.14
C PHE A 119 16.30 22.23 11.60
N SER A 120 15.70 23.21 12.30
CA SER A 120 14.30 23.16 12.72
C SER A 120 13.70 24.56 12.61
N THR A 121 12.54 24.66 12.03
CA THR A 121 11.83 25.95 11.90
C THR A 121 10.32 25.75 11.91
N LEU A 122 9.59 26.77 12.36
CA LEU A 122 8.14 26.81 12.27
C LEU A 122 7.74 27.37 10.90
N LEU A 123 6.86 26.65 10.20
CA LEU A 123 6.32 27.08 8.93
C LEU A 123 4.95 27.73 9.16
N SER A 124 4.87 29.03 8.94
CA SER A 124 3.56 29.68 8.85
C SER A 124 3.01 29.51 7.43
N THR A 125 1.78 29.06 7.34
CA THR A 125 1.04 28.91 6.07
C THR A 125 -0.01 30.01 5.94
N VAL A 126 -0.48 30.26 4.71
CA VAL A 126 -1.66 31.10 4.48
C VAL A 126 -2.96 30.36 4.84
N TRP A 127 -2.89 29.05 4.97
CA TRP A 127 -4.01 28.21 5.35
C TRP A 127 -4.15 28.21 6.86
N ASN A 128 -5.33 28.53 7.32
CA ASN A 128 -5.69 28.56 8.73
C ASN A 128 -6.48 27.31 9.16
N ARG A 129 -6.79 26.43 8.24
CA ARG A 129 -7.60 25.21 8.49
C ARG A 129 -7.32 24.12 7.50
N GLY A 130 -7.60 22.88 7.90
CA GLY A 130 -7.46 21.69 7.05
C GLY A 130 -8.02 20.43 7.66
N TYR A 131 -8.00 19.34 6.89
CA TYR A 131 -8.39 18.01 7.33
C TYR A 131 -7.21 17.06 7.24
N VAL A 132 -7.11 16.18 8.23
CA VAL A 132 -6.21 15.02 8.23
C VAL A 132 -7.05 13.75 8.26
N ASN A 133 -6.81 12.83 7.34
CA ASN A 133 -7.52 11.56 7.26
C ASN A 133 -6.60 10.41 7.67
N SER A 134 -7.16 9.42 8.38
CA SER A 134 -6.46 8.16 8.62
C SER A 134 -6.38 7.31 7.35
N SER A 135 -5.55 6.26 7.37
CA SER A 135 -5.73 5.09 6.52
C SER A 135 -7.08 4.43 6.79
N LEU A 136 -7.45 3.48 5.93
CA LEU A 136 -8.60 2.63 6.13
C LEU A 136 -8.38 1.74 7.38
N LEU A 137 -9.37 1.66 8.27
CA LEU A 137 -9.37 0.84 9.47
C LEU A 137 -10.36 -0.31 9.26
N GLY A 138 -9.99 -1.50 9.67
CA GLY A 138 -10.80 -2.71 9.46
C GLY A 138 -10.22 -3.62 8.35
N PRO A 139 -10.96 -4.64 7.92
CA PRO A 139 -12.34 -4.93 8.31
C PRO A 139 -12.46 -5.41 9.76
N ALA A 140 -13.52 -4.97 10.42
CA ALA A 140 -13.80 -5.31 11.80
C ALA A 140 -14.97 -6.30 11.92
N ARG A 141 -14.91 -7.17 12.93
CA ARG A 141 -16.01 -7.98 13.40
C ARG A 141 -16.89 -7.22 14.42
N SER A 142 -16.24 -6.42 15.25
CA SER A 142 -16.89 -5.48 16.17
C SER A 142 -15.99 -4.28 16.44
N TRP A 143 -16.58 -3.10 16.60
CA TRP A 143 -15.90 -1.89 16.98
C TRP A 143 -15.98 -1.72 18.50
N GLU A 144 -14.88 -1.35 19.16
CA GLU A 144 -14.84 -1.22 20.63
C GLU A 144 -14.76 0.25 21.05
N SER A 145 -13.63 0.89 20.77
CA SER A 145 -13.38 2.25 21.24
C SER A 145 -12.41 3.03 20.36
N LEU A 146 -12.55 4.34 20.41
CA LEU A 146 -11.65 5.31 19.82
C LEU A 146 -10.92 6.06 20.94
N HIS A 147 -9.60 6.14 20.83
CA HIS A 147 -8.75 6.93 21.72
C HIS A 147 -7.93 7.90 20.88
N TRP A 148 -7.93 9.15 21.24
CA TRP A 148 -7.16 10.16 20.53
C TRP A 148 -6.64 11.25 21.45
N ASN A 149 -5.53 11.86 21.07
CA ASN A 149 -4.93 12.95 21.82
C ASN A 149 -4.34 13.99 20.89
N GLN A 150 -4.48 15.23 21.29
CA GLN A 150 -3.89 16.37 20.62
C GLN A 150 -3.34 17.35 21.65
N ARG A 151 -2.45 18.22 21.23
CA ARG A 151 -1.91 19.30 22.03
C ARG A 151 -1.72 20.55 21.17
N PRO A 152 -1.89 21.75 21.74
CA PRO A 152 -1.53 22.98 21.06
C PRO A 152 0.00 23.04 20.87
N VAL A 153 0.43 23.82 19.88
CA VAL A 153 1.86 24.13 19.67
C VAL A 153 2.28 25.26 20.63
N GLU A 154 1.38 26.19 20.86
CA GLU A 154 1.62 27.35 21.71
C GLU A 154 1.40 27.03 23.18
N THR A 155 2.11 27.80 24.04
CA THR A 155 1.90 27.79 25.48
C THR A 155 0.90 28.89 25.85
N GLY A 156 -0.25 28.51 26.37
CA GLY A 156 -1.30 29.44 26.77
C GLY A 156 -2.68 29.03 26.28
N SER A 157 -3.66 29.96 26.32
CA SER A 157 -4.96 29.72 25.72
C SER A 157 -4.84 29.80 24.21
N SER A 158 -5.04 28.67 23.54
CA SER A 158 -5.09 28.59 22.09
C SER A 158 -6.53 28.74 21.62
N GLU A 159 -6.74 29.47 20.53
CA GLU A 159 -8.03 29.57 19.85
C GLU A 159 -8.20 28.46 18.81
N ASP A 160 -7.45 27.37 18.96
CA ASP A 160 -7.48 26.23 18.09
C ASP A 160 -8.84 25.53 18.10
N ILE A 161 -9.35 25.24 16.93
CA ILE A 161 -10.53 24.40 16.76
C ILE A 161 -10.07 23.04 16.27
N VAL A 162 -10.36 22.03 17.08
CA VAL A 162 -10.05 20.63 16.75
C VAL A 162 -11.27 19.78 17.00
N TYR A 163 -11.69 19.06 15.98
CA TYR A 163 -12.68 18.00 16.16
C TYR A 163 -12.39 16.82 15.26
N LEU A 164 -12.92 15.67 15.62
CA LEU A 164 -12.74 14.43 14.91
C LEU A 164 -14.10 13.91 14.42
N ASN A 165 -14.14 13.51 13.17
CA ASN A 165 -15.25 12.79 12.57
C ASN A 165 -14.89 11.30 12.44
N VAL A 166 -15.88 10.43 12.63
CA VAL A 166 -15.77 9.01 12.30
C VAL A 166 -16.65 8.74 11.10
N LEU A 167 -16.05 8.27 10.03
CA LEU A 167 -16.72 7.90 8.79
C LEU A 167 -16.76 6.38 8.68
N GLY A 168 -17.91 5.81 8.29
CA GLY A 168 -18.08 4.39 8.04
C GLY A 168 -18.38 4.10 6.58
N LEU A 169 -17.72 3.11 6.01
CA LEU A 169 -18.03 2.61 4.67
C LEU A 169 -19.22 1.66 4.77
N ASN A 170 -20.35 2.07 4.21
CA ASN A 170 -21.58 1.29 4.23
C ASN A 170 -21.49 0.14 3.23
N SER A 171 -21.55 -1.09 3.71
CA SER A 171 -21.42 -2.32 2.92
C SER A 171 -22.55 -2.56 1.90
N ILE A 172 -23.69 -1.86 2.06
CA ILE A 172 -24.85 -2.01 1.17
C ILE A 172 -24.80 -0.97 0.05
N THR A 173 -24.45 0.27 0.38
CA THR A 173 -24.51 1.40 -0.57
C THR A 173 -23.15 1.73 -1.17
N ASP A 174 -22.07 1.16 -0.66
CA ASP A 174 -20.68 1.47 -0.99
C ASP A 174 -20.35 2.96 -0.86
N ALA A 175 -21.00 3.64 0.08
CA ALA A 175 -20.88 5.05 0.35
C ALA A 175 -20.31 5.31 1.77
N TRP A 176 -19.65 6.45 1.94
CA TRP A 176 -19.16 6.89 3.24
C TRP A 176 -20.24 7.66 4.00
N ASP A 177 -20.67 7.12 5.14
CA ASP A 177 -21.58 7.78 6.06
C ASP A 177 -20.82 8.40 7.22
N THR A 178 -21.25 9.59 7.70
CA THR A 178 -20.69 10.21 8.91
C THR A 178 -21.39 9.62 10.13
N LEU A 179 -20.67 8.79 10.88
CA LEU A 179 -21.20 8.12 12.09
C LEU A 179 -21.06 8.98 13.35
N VAL A 180 -19.93 9.68 13.48
CA VAL A 180 -19.69 10.68 14.51
C VAL A 180 -19.30 11.96 13.82
N ASN A 181 -20.00 13.04 14.16
CA ASN A 181 -19.75 14.35 13.61
C ASN A 181 -19.23 15.29 14.71
N GLN A 182 -18.11 15.94 14.46
CA GLN A 182 -17.53 16.97 15.33
C GLN A 182 -17.33 16.52 16.79
N LEU A 183 -16.73 15.35 16.98
CA LEU A 183 -16.29 14.93 18.31
C LEU A 183 -15.21 15.90 18.79
N LEU A 184 -15.57 16.75 19.76
CA LEU A 184 -14.64 17.72 20.33
C LEU A 184 -13.64 17.04 21.26
N TYR A 185 -12.40 17.51 21.21
CA TYR A 185 -11.39 17.08 22.16
C TYR A 185 -11.67 17.69 23.53
N THR A 186 -11.75 16.82 24.54
CA THR A 186 -11.78 17.23 25.94
C THR A 186 -10.77 16.37 26.73
N PRO A 187 -10.09 16.91 27.74
CA PRO A 187 -9.12 16.12 28.52
C PRO A 187 -9.69 14.83 29.14
N THR A 188 -11.01 14.80 29.36
CA THR A 188 -11.74 13.63 29.90
C THR A 188 -12.48 12.84 28.81
N GLY A 189 -12.71 13.40 27.64
CA GLY A 189 -13.49 12.82 26.53
C GLY A 189 -12.63 12.30 25.37
N LYS A 190 -11.35 12.07 25.63
CA LYS A 190 -10.43 11.50 24.62
C LYS A 190 -10.69 10.02 24.30
N ASP A 191 -11.56 9.38 25.07
CA ASP A 191 -11.93 7.98 24.91
C ASP A 191 -13.43 7.90 24.59
N THR A 192 -13.74 7.32 23.43
CA THR A 192 -15.13 7.20 22.94
C THR A 192 -15.47 5.75 22.68
N VAL A 193 -16.55 5.27 23.27
CA VAL A 193 -17.06 3.93 23.02
C VAL A 193 -17.71 3.88 21.64
N MET A 194 -17.40 2.86 20.85
CA MET A 194 -17.86 2.69 19.47
C MET A 194 -18.64 1.38 19.24
N ASN A 195 -18.94 0.61 20.29
CA ASN A 195 -19.62 -0.67 20.19
C ASN A 195 -21.07 -0.60 19.64
N TRP A 196 -21.62 0.60 19.51
CA TRP A 196 -22.90 0.85 18.87
C TRP A 196 -22.84 0.86 17.34
N ILE A 197 -21.63 0.91 16.76
CA ILE A 197 -21.40 0.88 15.31
C ILE A 197 -21.51 -0.59 14.86
N SER A 198 -22.46 -0.88 13.99
CA SER A 198 -22.58 -2.22 13.40
C SER A 198 -21.45 -2.49 12.41
N ALA A 199 -20.54 -3.40 12.72
CA ALA A 199 -19.47 -3.80 11.83
C ALA A 199 -19.98 -4.54 10.58
N THR A 200 -21.16 -5.16 10.63
CA THR A 200 -21.81 -5.74 9.45
C THR A 200 -22.21 -4.66 8.45
N THR A 201 -22.72 -3.52 8.94
CA THR A 201 -23.09 -2.39 8.09
C THR A 201 -21.88 -1.55 7.70
N TYR A 202 -20.96 -1.36 8.63
CA TYR A 202 -19.75 -0.55 8.48
C TYR A 202 -18.50 -1.37 8.84
N PRO A 203 -18.08 -2.30 7.97
CA PRO A 203 -16.90 -3.12 8.21
C PRO A 203 -15.60 -2.31 8.20
N TYR A 204 -15.61 -1.13 7.59
CA TYR A 204 -14.46 -0.23 7.53
C TYR A 204 -14.81 1.15 8.06
N LEU A 205 -13.86 1.73 8.80
CA LEU A 205 -13.93 3.11 9.27
C LEU A 205 -12.76 3.93 8.74
N LYS A 206 -12.95 5.24 8.77
CA LYS A 206 -11.93 6.26 8.56
C LYS A 206 -12.10 7.37 9.57
N LEU A 207 -11.00 7.80 10.16
CA LEU A 207 -10.98 8.98 11.01
C LEU A 207 -10.63 10.19 10.17
N GLN A 208 -11.29 11.31 10.44
CA GLN A 208 -11.02 12.59 9.81
C GLN A 208 -10.96 13.66 10.90
N THR A 209 -9.80 14.25 11.10
CA THR A 209 -9.64 15.36 12.02
C THR A 209 -9.67 16.68 11.25
N TYR A 210 -10.49 17.61 11.73
CA TYR A 210 -10.45 19.02 11.33
C TYR A 210 -9.59 19.79 12.30
N LEU A 211 -8.72 20.62 11.74
CA LEU A 211 -7.80 21.49 12.47
C LEU A 211 -7.97 22.92 11.95
N GLN A 212 -8.10 23.90 12.84
CA GLN A 212 -8.16 25.29 12.49
C GLN A 212 -7.48 26.14 13.57
N ASP A 213 -6.68 27.10 13.15
CA ASP A 213 -6.12 28.18 13.95
C ASP A 213 -6.21 29.48 13.16
N ASP A 214 -7.06 30.38 13.62
CA ASP A 214 -7.30 31.69 12.99
C ASP A 214 -6.30 32.75 13.47
N SER A 215 -5.60 32.50 14.56
CA SER A 215 -4.70 33.45 15.23
C SER A 215 -3.29 33.38 14.66
N LEU A 216 -2.56 32.33 14.99
CA LEU A 216 -1.14 32.16 14.67
C LEU A 216 -0.91 31.31 13.44
N ARG A 217 -1.91 30.56 13.00
CA ARG A 217 -1.85 29.59 11.88
C ARG A 217 -0.84 28.46 12.10
N THR A 218 -0.67 28.08 13.34
CA THR A 218 0.12 26.95 13.81
C THR A 218 -0.84 25.85 14.22
N PRO A 219 -1.10 24.85 13.34
CA PRO A 219 -2.11 23.85 13.63
C PRO A 219 -1.74 23.02 14.85
N PRO A 220 -2.72 22.66 15.68
CA PRO A 220 -2.49 21.76 16.81
C PRO A 220 -1.87 20.43 16.34
N GLN A 221 -1.09 19.82 17.22
CA GLN A 221 -0.38 18.58 16.96
C GLN A 221 -1.25 17.40 17.36
N MET A 222 -1.56 16.54 16.41
CA MET A 222 -2.15 15.24 16.69
C MET A 222 -1.06 14.31 17.22
N ASP A 223 -1.14 13.94 18.50
CA ASP A 223 -0.16 13.02 19.12
C ASP A 223 -0.45 11.57 18.69
N TYR A 224 -1.70 11.17 18.78
CA TYR A 224 -2.15 9.87 18.33
C TYR A 224 -3.67 9.82 18.16
N TRP A 225 -4.12 8.89 17.35
CA TRP A 225 -5.44 8.32 17.35
C TRP A 225 -5.32 6.78 17.23
N ARG A 226 -6.19 6.07 17.93
CA ARG A 226 -6.21 4.61 17.96
C ARG A 226 -7.66 4.16 17.99
N VAL A 227 -7.98 3.16 17.17
CA VAL A 227 -9.26 2.48 17.20
C VAL A 227 -9.00 1.05 17.62
N TYR A 228 -9.68 0.62 18.67
CA TYR A 228 -9.71 -0.77 19.11
C TYR A 228 -10.93 -1.44 18.50
N TYR A 229 -10.70 -2.60 17.95
CA TYR A 229 -11.73 -3.39 17.31
C TYR A 229 -11.34 -4.88 17.31
N GLU A 230 -12.34 -5.76 17.25
CA GLU A 230 -12.12 -7.18 17.01
C GLU A 230 -11.97 -7.39 15.49
N PRO A 231 -10.84 -7.91 15.01
CA PRO A 231 -10.64 -8.14 13.58
C PRO A 231 -11.52 -9.31 13.10
N VAL A 232 -11.79 -9.33 11.81
CA VAL A 232 -12.35 -10.50 11.15
C VAL A 232 -11.27 -11.59 11.04
N PRO A 233 -11.66 -12.86 10.88
CA PRO A 233 -10.71 -13.94 10.66
C PRO A 233 -9.89 -13.74 9.38
N GLU A 234 -8.84 -14.53 9.22
CA GLU A 234 -7.97 -14.49 8.06
C GLU A 234 -7.51 -15.89 7.72
N CYS A 235 -7.84 -16.38 6.53
CA CYS A 235 -7.31 -17.63 6.04
C CYS A 235 -6.33 -17.43 4.89
N ALA A 236 -5.46 -18.41 4.66
CA ALA A 236 -4.53 -18.39 3.54
C ALA A 236 -4.19 -19.79 3.07
N LEU A 237 -4.04 -19.97 1.77
CA LEU A 237 -3.46 -21.18 1.20
C LEU A 237 -1.98 -21.29 1.58
N ASN A 238 -1.59 -22.43 2.13
CA ASN A 238 -0.21 -22.67 2.56
C ASN A 238 0.41 -23.92 1.90
N PRO A 239 0.98 -23.78 0.70
CA PRO A 239 1.61 -24.90 0.02
C PRO A 239 2.87 -25.44 0.73
N ASN A 240 3.48 -24.65 1.63
CA ASN A 240 4.63 -25.12 2.40
C ASN A 240 4.23 -26.09 3.53
N ARG A 241 3.00 -26.02 4.00
CA ARG A 241 2.48 -26.96 5.01
C ARG A 241 2.04 -28.27 4.38
N LEU A 242 1.22 -28.19 3.34
CA LEU A 242 0.77 -29.33 2.55
C LEU A 242 0.45 -28.87 1.13
N TYR A 243 1.12 -29.47 0.19
CA TYR A 243 0.80 -29.37 -1.23
C TYR A 243 1.09 -30.72 -1.89
N THR A 244 0.07 -31.28 -2.50
CA THR A 244 0.20 -32.54 -3.25
C THR A 244 -0.49 -32.35 -4.59
N PHE A 245 0.29 -32.40 -5.64
CA PHE A 245 -0.18 -32.43 -7.00
C PHE A 245 0.71 -33.40 -7.79
N TYR A 246 0.12 -34.46 -8.31
CA TYR A 246 0.88 -35.42 -9.10
C TYR A 246 0.95 -34.93 -10.55
N ASN A 247 2.11 -34.48 -10.95
CA ASN A 247 2.39 -33.90 -12.25
C ASN A 247 3.45 -34.74 -13.02
N ASN A 248 3.31 -36.05 -13.07
CA ASN A 248 3.97 -36.80 -14.14
C ASN A 248 3.28 -36.43 -15.47
N PRO A 249 3.90 -36.63 -16.65
CA PRO A 249 3.21 -36.32 -17.89
C PRO A 249 1.83 -36.95 -17.87
N LEU A 250 0.81 -36.09 -17.67
CA LEU A 250 -0.57 -36.55 -17.66
C LEU A 250 -0.99 -36.87 -19.10
N GLN A 251 -1.66 -37.97 -19.28
CA GLN A 251 -2.30 -38.33 -20.54
C GLN A 251 -3.81 -38.12 -20.47
N GLU A 252 -4.43 -37.96 -21.62
CA GLU A 252 -5.90 -37.94 -21.68
C GLU A 252 -6.48 -39.21 -21.07
N GLY A 253 -7.39 -39.04 -20.09
CA GLY A 253 -7.96 -40.14 -19.32
C GLY A 253 -7.39 -40.30 -17.91
N ASP A 254 -6.23 -39.70 -17.62
CA ASP A 254 -5.65 -39.73 -16.27
C ASP A 254 -6.48 -38.97 -15.25
N THR A 255 -6.36 -39.37 -14.00
CA THR A 255 -6.98 -38.72 -12.85
C THR A 255 -6.04 -37.66 -12.27
N ILE A 256 -6.56 -36.45 -12.01
CA ILE A 256 -5.85 -35.40 -11.28
C ILE A 256 -6.26 -35.42 -9.80
N ARG A 257 -5.29 -35.32 -8.92
CA ARG A 257 -5.50 -35.14 -7.47
C ARG A 257 -4.72 -33.94 -7.00
N LEU A 258 -5.44 -33.01 -6.34
CA LEU A 258 -4.86 -31.85 -5.69
C LEU A 258 -5.24 -31.84 -4.22
N GLN A 259 -4.25 -31.61 -3.35
CA GLN A 259 -4.46 -31.31 -1.93
C GLN A 259 -3.64 -30.08 -1.56
N MET A 260 -4.21 -29.19 -0.77
CA MET A 260 -3.54 -28.00 -0.27
C MET A 260 -4.03 -27.65 1.13
N ALA A 261 -3.11 -27.25 1.99
CA ALA A 261 -3.45 -26.73 3.32
C ALA A 261 -4.00 -25.31 3.22
N ILE A 262 -4.93 -25.01 4.12
CA ILE A 262 -5.47 -23.67 4.36
C ILE A 262 -5.25 -23.39 5.84
N ASP A 263 -4.40 -22.42 6.15
CA ASP A 263 -4.10 -22.00 7.53
C ASP A 263 -5.04 -20.88 7.97
N ASN A 264 -5.39 -20.85 9.25
CA ASN A 264 -5.92 -19.65 9.89
C ASN A 264 -4.75 -18.80 10.39
N LEU A 265 -4.57 -17.60 9.83
CA LEU A 265 -3.51 -16.67 10.18
C LEU A 265 -3.91 -15.71 11.30
N SER A 266 -5.15 -15.78 11.76
CA SER A 266 -5.71 -14.93 12.81
C SER A 266 -5.91 -15.68 14.11
N ASN A 267 -6.20 -14.92 15.16
CA ASN A 267 -6.62 -15.45 16.47
C ASN A 267 -8.15 -15.53 16.62
N VAL A 268 -8.86 -15.57 15.51
CA VAL A 268 -10.33 -15.64 15.44
C VAL A 268 -10.73 -16.84 14.61
N ASP A 269 -11.66 -17.64 15.11
CA ASP A 269 -12.20 -18.79 14.39
C ASP A 269 -12.97 -18.32 13.14
N MET A 270 -12.79 -19.04 12.05
CA MET A 270 -13.60 -18.98 10.86
C MET A 270 -14.66 -20.08 10.91
N ASP A 271 -15.89 -19.78 10.58
CA ASP A 271 -16.93 -20.80 10.49
C ASP A 271 -16.65 -21.76 9.32
N SER A 272 -17.52 -22.71 9.06
CA SER A 272 -17.32 -23.71 8.01
C SER A 272 -16.87 -23.06 6.70
N LEU A 273 -15.66 -23.46 6.23
CA LEU A 273 -14.97 -22.81 5.13
C LEU A 273 -15.40 -23.39 3.79
N SER A 274 -15.87 -22.55 2.88
CA SER A 274 -16.14 -22.94 1.49
C SER A 274 -14.86 -22.86 0.66
N VAL A 275 -14.62 -23.84 -0.21
CA VAL A 275 -13.46 -23.87 -1.12
C VAL A 275 -13.93 -24.20 -2.53
N ALA A 276 -13.68 -23.32 -3.47
CA ALA A 276 -14.00 -23.51 -4.87
C ALA A 276 -12.80 -24.04 -5.65
N PHE A 277 -13.07 -24.99 -6.55
CA PHE A 277 -12.11 -25.51 -7.51
C PHE A 277 -12.67 -25.27 -8.92
N TYR A 278 -11.83 -24.66 -9.75
CA TYR A 278 -12.16 -24.41 -11.16
C TYR A 278 -10.90 -24.50 -12.02
N ARG A 279 -11.09 -24.68 -13.32
CA ARG A 279 -9.98 -24.74 -14.28
C ARG A 279 -10.16 -23.73 -15.40
N TYR A 280 -9.03 -23.35 -15.97
CA TYR A 280 -8.98 -22.72 -17.27
C TYR A 280 -8.34 -23.66 -18.28
N GLY A 281 -9.03 -23.89 -19.39
CA GLY A 281 -8.52 -24.66 -20.51
C GLY A 281 -7.62 -23.83 -21.44
N ALA A 282 -7.09 -24.47 -22.48
CA ALA A 282 -6.24 -23.82 -23.48
C ALA A 282 -6.92 -22.60 -24.17
N ASN A 283 -8.23 -22.58 -24.26
CA ASN A 283 -9.05 -21.49 -24.80
C ASN A 283 -9.34 -20.38 -23.77
N ARG A 284 -8.77 -20.46 -22.56
CA ARG A 284 -9.00 -19.54 -21.42
C ARG A 284 -10.45 -19.49 -20.92
N SER A 285 -11.28 -20.48 -21.24
CA SER A 285 -12.62 -20.58 -20.63
C SER A 285 -12.51 -21.17 -19.23
N ARG A 286 -13.23 -20.57 -18.28
CA ARG A 286 -13.40 -21.09 -16.92
C ARG A 286 -14.41 -22.23 -16.95
N THR A 287 -14.12 -23.29 -16.23
CA THR A 287 -15.02 -24.39 -15.94
C THR A 287 -14.97 -24.67 -14.44
N ASP A 288 -16.09 -24.48 -13.76
CA ASP A 288 -16.18 -24.81 -12.35
C ASP A 288 -16.23 -26.34 -12.20
N ILE A 289 -15.46 -26.85 -11.25
CA ILE A 289 -15.32 -28.29 -11.02
C ILE A 289 -16.15 -28.67 -9.81
N ALA A 290 -15.90 -28.04 -8.66
CA ALA A 290 -16.61 -28.30 -7.42
C ALA A 290 -16.47 -27.14 -6.45
N THR A 291 -17.42 -27.03 -5.54
CA THR A 291 -17.28 -26.25 -4.31
C THR A 291 -17.45 -27.21 -3.14
N VAL A 292 -16.46 -27.25 -2.28
CA VAL A 292 -16.41 -28.16 -1.12
C VAL A 292 -16.57 -27.30 0.14
N LYS A 293 -17.40 -27.76 1.05
CA LYS A 293 -17.55 -27.14 2.37
C LYS A 293 -16.74 -27.96 3.38
N LEU A 294 -15.78 -27.29 4.02
CA LEU A 294 -14.97 -27.84 5.09
C LEU A 294 -15.54 -27.47 6.45
N ASP A 295 -15.00 -28.07 7.49
CA ASP A 295 -15.33 -27.69 8.88
C ASP A 295 -14.88 -26.28 9.22
N SER A 296 -15.19 -25.82 10.44
CA SER A 296 -14.69 -24.55 10.97
C SER A 296 -13.16 -24.54 11.02
N LEU A 297 -12.58 -23.49 10.48
CA LEU A 297 -11.11 -23.29 10.54
C LEU A 297 -10.77 -22.51 11.80
N ARG A 298 -10.35 -23.24 12.83
CA ARG A 298 -10.05 -22.66 14.14
C ARG A 298 -8.76 -21.86 14.15
N GLU A 299 -8.63 -20.97 15.13
CA GLU A 299 -7.42 -20.19 15.34
C GLU A 299 -6.17 -21.09 15.41
N ASN A 300 -5.09 -20.68 14.76
CA ASN A 300 -3.81 -21.41 14.71
C ASN A 300 -3.91 -22.87 14.20
N GLN A 301 -5.03 -23.25 13.57
CA GLN A 301 -5.23 -24.55 12.96
C GLN A 301 -5.15 -24.44 11.42
N TYR A 302 -5.16 -25.60 10.77
CA TYR A 302 -5.29 -25.69 9.34
C TYR A 302 -6.30 -26.76 8.94
N LEU A 303 -6.88 -26.57 7.77
CA LEU A 303 -7.69 -27.58 7.09
C LEU A 303 -7.00 -28.00 5.79
N THR A 304 -7.37 -29.15 5.29
CA THR A 304 -6.91 -29.64 3.98
C THR A 304 -8.05 -29.60 2.99
N ALA A 305 -7.90 -28.78 1.96
CA ALA A 305 -8.76 -28.83 0.79
C ALA A 305 -8.24 -29.87 -0.20
N SER A 306 -9.13 -30.70 -0.75
CA SER A 306 -8.77 -31.71 -1.74
C SER A 306 -9.82 -31.83 -2.83
N ILE A 307 -9.35 -32.11 -4.04
CA ILE A 307 -10.19 -32.42 -5.20
C ILE A 307 -9.61 -33.59 -5.98
N VAL A 308 -10.50 -34.39 -6.54
CA VAL A 308 -10.18 -35.40 -7.52
C VAL A 308 -10.96 -35.07 -8.80
N VAL A 309 -10.25 -34.97 -9.90
CA VAL A 309 -10.82 -34.87 -11.25
C VAL A 309 -10.60 -36.21 -11.91
N ASP A 310 -11.65 -36.99 -12.04
CA ASP A 310 -11.56 -38.42 -12.41
C ASP A 310 -11.03 -38.67 -13.81
N SER A 311 -11.10 -37.70 -14.70
CA SER A 311 -10.60 -37.86 -16.07
C SER A 311 -10.15 -36.51 -16.66
N THR A 312 -8.99 -36.55 -17.30
CA THR A 312 -8.44 -35.48 -18.12
C THR A 312 -8.85 -35.60 -19.60
N PHE A 313 -9.82 -36.45 -19.93
CA PHE A 313 -10.29 -36.59 -21.31
C PHE A 313 -10.78 -35.25 -21.89
N GLY A 314 -10.31 -34.93 -23.10
CA GLY A 314 -10.60 -33.66 -23.76
C GLY A 314 -9.82 -32.45 -23.24
N LEU A 315 -8.83 -32.66 -22.34
CA LEU A 315 -8.00 -31.60 -21.76
C LEU A 315 -6.62 -31.49 -22.40
N ALA A 316 -6.38 -32.12 -23.58
CA ALA A 316 -5.08 -32.09 -24.24
C ALA A 316 -4.53 -30.62 -24.36
N GLY A 317 -3.26 -30.44 -23.97
CA GLY A 317 -2.56 -29.16 -23.97
C GLY A 317 -2.39 -28.54 -22.59
N ASN A 318 -2.11 -27.23 -22.55
CA ASN A 318 -1.85 -26.50 -21.32
C ASN A 318 -3.17 -26.15 -20.62
N ASN A 319 -3.23 -26.48 -19.35
CA ASN A 319 -4.36 -26.20 -18.46
C ASN A 319 -3.87 -25.58 -17.17
N SER A 320 -4.77 -24.94 -16.41
CA SER A 320 -4.54 -24.57 -15.04
C SER A 320 -5.73 -24.93 -14.16
N LEU A 321 -5.43 -25.49 -13.00
CA LEU A 321 -6.38 -25.79 -11.93
C LEU A 321 -6.23 -24.71 -10.87
N TRP A 322 -7.34 -24.14 -10.46
CA TRP A 322 -7.39 -23.09 -9.47
C TRP A 322 -8.10 -23.57 -8.23
N ILE A 323 -7.58 -23.17 -7.08
CA ILE A 323 -8.19 -23.33 -5.77
C ILE A 323 -8.40 -21.96 -5.17
N GLU A 324 -9.59 -21.74 -4.62
CA GLU A 324 -9.97 -20.49 -3.98
C GLU A 324 -10.68 -20.81 -2.67
N ALA A 325 -10.02 -20.51 -1.54
CA ALA A 325 -10.61 -20.58 -0.21
C ALA A 325 -11.49 -19.35 0.03
N ASN A 326 -12.61 -19.54 0.72
CA ASN A 326 -13.59 -18.48 1.02
C ASN A 326 -14.03 -17.67 -0.22
N PRO A 327 -14.48 -18.32 -1.32
CA PRO A 327 -14.83 -17.61 -2.55
C PRO A 327 -16.01 -16.66 -2.33
N TYR A 328 -16.11 -15.61 -3.16
CA TYR A 328 -17.22 -14.66 -3.14
C TYR A 328 -18.54 -15.31 -3.61
N ASN A 329 -19.16 -16.10 -2.74
CA ASN A 329 -20.44 -16.76 -2.94
C ASN A 329 -21.36 -16.54 -1.71
N ALA A 330 -22.46 -17.28 -1.62
CA ALA A 330 -23.41 -17.14 -0.51
C ALA A 330 -22.83 -17.55 0.87
N ASP A 331 -21.76 -18.35 0.88
CA ASP A 331 -21.05 -18.79 2.10
C ASP A 331 -19.84 -17.94 2.42
N HIS A 332 -19.59 -16.84 1.68
CA HIS A 332 -18.44 -15.97 1.89
C HIS A 332 -18.47 -15.33 3.28
N GLN A 333 -17.36 -15.46 3.99
CA GLN A 333 -17.14 -14.82 5.28
C GLN A 333 -16.20 -13.61 5.11
N ALA A 334 -16.45 -12.54 5.86
CA ALA A 334 -15.55 -11.40 5.87
C ALA A 334 -14.16 -11.82 6.37
N GLU A 335 -13.11 -11.39 5.68
CA GLU A 335 -11.71 -11.63 6.01
C GLU A 335 -10.86 -10.42 5.69
N GLN A 336 -9.62 -10.37 6.20
CA GLN A 336 -8.75 -9.20 6.06
C GLN A 336 -8.22 -9.07 4.63
N TYR A 337 -7.82 -10.18 4.02
CA TYR A 337 -7.26 -10.22 2.66
C TYR A 337 -7.76 -11.45 1.92
N HIS A 338 -8.12 -11.29 0.66
CA HIS A 338 -8.57 -12.39 -0.19
C HIS A 338 -7.51 -12.88 -1.20
N PHE A 339 -6.47 -12.07 -1.46
CA PHE A 339 -5.47 -12.39 -2.48
C PHE A 339 -4.63 -13.62 -2.15
N ASN A 340 -4.46 -13.95 -0.86
CA ASN A 340 -3.72 -15.12 -0.36
C ASN A 340 -4.57 -16.41 -0.31
N ASN A 341 -5.83 -16.32 -0.70
CA ASN A 341 -6.79 -17.42 -0.76
C ASN A 341 -6.83 -18.12 -2.10
N ILE A 342 -6.07 -17.63 -3.08
CA ILE A 342 -6.17 -18.09 -4.45
C ILE A 342 -4.80 -18.66 -4.89
N ALA A 343 -4.81 -19.87 -5.47
CA ALA A 343 -3.63 -20.47 -6.06
C ALA A 343 -3.94 -21.07 -7.42
N GLU A 344 -2.94 -21.00 -8.32
CA GLU A 344 -2.95 -21.60 -9.65
C GLU A 344 -1.95 -22.74 -9.72
N VAL A 345 -2.39 -23.89 -10.20
CA VAL A 345 -1.56 -25.06 -10.50
C VAL A 345 -1.58 -25.32 -12.00
N LYS A 346 -0.47 -25.07 -12.68
CA LYS A 346 -0.32 -25.28 -14.12
C LYS A 346 0.07 -26.71 -14.42
N PHE A 347 -0.55 -27.29 -15.44
CA PHE A 347 -0.24 -28.65 -15.89
C PHE A 347 -0.49 -28.79 -17.39
N ASN A 348 0.13 -29.82 -17.98
CA ASN A 348 -0.04 -30.16 -19.37
C ASN A 348 -0.60 -31.58 -19.46
N VAL A 349 -1.53 -31.79 -20.39
CA VAL A 349 -2.11 -33.10 -20.70
C VAL A 349 -1.70 -33.47 -22.12
N GLU A 350 -1.00 -34.60 -22.26
CA GLU A 350 -0.65 -35.19 -23.56
C GLU A 350 -1.85 -35.88 -24.16
N ARG A 351 -2.05 -35.69 -25.44
CA ARG A 351 -3.12 -36.38 -26.16
C ARG A 351 -2.84 -37.88 -26.20
N ASP A 352 -3.82 -38.71 -25.83
CA ASP A 352 -3.77 -40.13 -26.10
C ASP A 352 -3.85 -40.37 -27.62
N ARG A 353 -2.81 -41.00 -28.14
CA ARG A 353 -2.68 -41.39 -29.56
C ARG A 353 -2.67 -42.89 -29.75
N VAL A 354 -2.90 -43.62 -28.66
CA VAL A 354 -2.95 -45.07 -28.73
C VAL A 354 -4.34 -45.49 -29.18
N ASN A 355 -4.41 -46.10 -30.32
CA ASN A 355 -5.67 -46.66 -30.80
C ASN A 355 -6.09 -47.84 -29.89
N PRO A 356 -7.36 -47.89 -29.46
CA PRO A 356 -7.84 -49.06 -28.71
C PRO A 356 -7.70 -50.31 -29.57
N ILE A 357 -7.10 -51.31 -28.98
CA ILE A 357 -7.05 -52.67 -29.62
C ILE A 357 -8.41 -53.28 -29.35
N LEU A 358 -9.18 -53.47 -30.41
CA LEU A 358 -10.43 -54.22 -30.37
C LEU A 358 -10.12 -55.69 -30.62
N ASP A 359 -10.18 -56.47 -29.56
CA ASP A 359 -10.05 -57.91 -29.66
C ASP A 359 -11.45 -58.55 -29.70
N VAL A 360 -11.84 -59.02 -30.86
CA VAL A 360 -13.16 -59.63 -31.05
C VAL A 360 -13.00 -61.14 -31.11
N THR A 361 -13.63 -61.82 -30.15
CA THR A 361 -13.71 -63.29 -30.17
C THR A 361 -15.14 -63.71 -30.48
N PHE A 362 -15.30 -64.65 -31.33
CA PHE A 362 -16.56 -65.34 -31.54
C PHE A 362 -16.40 -66.80 -31.01
N ASP A 363 -17.25 -67.14 -30.05
CA ASP A 363 -17.23 -68.48 -29.39
C ASP A 363 -15.85 -68.85 -28.82
N GLY A 364 -15.11 -67.86 -28.27
CA GLY A 364 -13.78 -68.05 -27.70
C GLY A 364 -12.64 -68.16 -28.72
N VAL A 365 -12.90 -67.94 -30.00
CA VAL A 365 -11.90 -67.93 -31.08
C VAL A 365 -11.71 -66.48 -31.55
N HIS A 366 -10.43 -66.03 -31.61
CA HIS A 366 -10.10 -64.72 -32.17
C HIS A 366 -10.42 -64.71 -33.67
N ILE A 367 -11.20 -63.71 -34.09
CA ILE A 367 -11.39 -63.43 -35.52
C ILE A 367 -10.20 -62.58 -35.95
N LEU A 368 -9.26 -63.20 -36.64
CA LEU A 368 -8.18 -62.49 -37.33
C LEU A 368 -8.69 -62.15 -38.75
N ASP A 369 -8.58 -60.83 -39.10
CA ASP A 369 -8.70 -60.41 -40.49
C ASP A 369 -7.54 -60.91 -41.37
#